data_729fd41be5ff7cc89dabb431fb636d11
#
_entry.id   729fd41be5ff7cc89dabb431fb636d11
#
_cell.length_a   1.000
_cell.length_b   1.000
_cell.length_c   1.000
_cell.angle_alpha   90.00
_cell.angle_beta   90.00
_cell.angle_gamma   90.00
#
_symmetry.space_group_name_H-M   'P 1'
#
loop_
_entity.id
_entity.type
_entity.pdbx_description
1 polymer ?
#
loop_
_entity_poly.entity_id
_entity_poly.type
_entity_poly.pdbx_seq_one_letter_code
_entity_poly.pdbx_strand_id
1 'polypeptide(L)'
;MQAVGQLMLDIEGTALSLADEALLRQPEVGGVILFGRNVESPEQVRELTDSMRAIKPNILIAVDQEGGRVARLRAGFSPLPAMGKLGEKFEHDPITALDLAYCAGYLMASEVLAVGIDFSFAPVLDINGVSRVIGDRAFHAHPIAITALSAEFMRGMKLAGMATTGKHFPG
;
A
#
# COMPACT_ATOMS: atom_id res chain seq x y z
N MET A 1 17.63 20.41 -4.79
CA MET A 1 16.60 19.54 -4.18
C MET A 1 16.56 19.87 -2.69
N GLN A 2 15.41 20.28 -2.16
CA GLN A 2 15.25 20.34 -0.71
C GLN A 2 15.32 18.92 -0.15
N ALA A 3 16.10 18.71 0.91
CA ALA A 3 16.20 17.40 1.56
C ALA A 3 14.82 17.01 2.10
N VAL A 4 14.38 15.80 1.78
CA VAL A 4 13.17 15.21 2.38
C VAL A 4 13.50 14.86 3.84
N GLY A 5 12.62 15.20 4.78
CA GLY A 5 12.79 14.83 6.19
C GLY A 5 12.86 13.31 6.39
N GLN A 6 13.42 12.88 7.49
CA GLN A 6 13.67 11.46 7.77
C GLN A 6 12.55 10.76 8.57
N LEU A 7 11.55 11.53 9.02
CA LEU A 7 10.44 10.99 9.82
C LEU A 7 9.20 10.82 8.95
N MET A 8 8.57 9.65 9.06
CA MET A 8 7.22 9.40 8.60
C MET A 8 6.32 9.27 9.82
N LEU A 9 5.27 10.06 9.85
CA LEU A 9 4.31 10.10 10.97
C LEU A 9 2.90 9.80 10.45
N ASP A 10 1.95 9.66 11.35
CA ASP A 10 0.54 9.55 11.05
C ASP A 10 -0.24 10.79 11.54
N ILE A 11 -1.48 10.90 11.13
CA ILE A 11 -2.41 11.94 11.54
C ILE A 11 -3.64 11.34 12.22
N GLU A 12 -4.37 12.16 12.97
CA GLU A 12 -5.43 11.64 13.82
C GLU A 12 -6.75 11.40 13.07
N GLY A 13 -7.16 12.32 12.21
CA GLY A 13 -8.50 12.35 11.61
C GLY A 13 -8.54 12.24 10.09
N THR A 14 -9.71 12.54 9.53
CA THR A 14 -9.99 12.56 8.08
C THR A 14 -9.70 13.92 7.43
N ALA A 15 -9.34 14.92 8.25
CA ALA A 15 -8.86 16.24 7.82
C ALA A 15 -7.71 16.67 8.74
N LEU A 16 -6.85 17.58 8.26
CA LEU A 16 -5.75 18.12 9.06
C LEU A 16 -6.27 19.00 10.19
N SER A 17 -5.81 18.74 11.41
CA SER A 17 -5.92 19.67 12.54
C SER A 17 -4.79 20.71 12.49
N LEU A 18 -4.92 21.78 13.28
CA LEU A 18 -3.85 22.77 13.44
C LEU A 18 -2.56 22.15 13.98
N ALA A 19 -2.66 21.09 14.81
CA ALA A 19 -1.52 20.36 15.32
C ALA A 19 -0.83 19.54 14.21
N ASP A 20 -1.60 18.87 13.35
CA ASP A 20 -1.06 18.15 12.20
C ASP A 20 -0.35 19.11 11.22
N GLU A 21 -0.96 20.26 10.95
CA GLU A 21 -0.32 21.29 10.11
C GLU A 21 1.02 21.77 10.68
N ALA A 22 1.09 21.99 12.01
CA ALA A 22 2.32 22.41 12.67
C ALA A 22 3.40 21.32 12.58
N LEU A 23 3.02 20.04 12.71
CA LEU A 23 3.93 18.91 12.54
C LEU A 23 4.44 18.79 11.11
N LEU A 24 3.56 18.90 10.11
CA LEU A 24 3.94 18.81 8.70
C LEU A 24 4.94 19.89 8.26
N ARG A 25 4.92 21.06 8.90
CA ARG A 25 5.87 22.16 8.63
C ARG A 25 7.28 21.88 9.17
N GLN A 26 7.46 20.90 10.07
CA GLN A 26 8.78 20.57 10.61
C GLN A 26 9.68 20.01 9.51
N PRO A 27 10.95 20.45 9.42
CA PRO A 27 11.87 19.99 8.38
C PRO A 27 12.18 18.50 8.46
N GLU A 28 12.11 17.89 9.65
CA GLU A 28 12.35 16.47 9.89
C GLU A 28 11.27 15.56 9.34
N VAL A 29 10.05 16.07 9.13
CA VAL A 29 8.92 15.30 8.61
C VAL A 29 9.05 15.17 7.09
N GLY A 30 9.26 13.96 6.61
CA GLY A 30 9.38 13.63 5.19
C GLY A 30 8.19 12.87 4.62
N GLY A 31 7.35 12.30 5.49
CA GLY A 31 6.21 11.51 5.03
C GLY A 31 5.07 11.40 6.02
N VAL A 32 3.93 10.96 5.50
CA VAL A 32 2.74 10.60 6.29
C VAL A 32 2.28 9.22 5.86
N ILE A 33 1.93 8.37 6.84
CA ILE A 33 1.24 7.11 6.60
C ILE A 33 -0.22 7.24 6.99
N LEU A 34 -1.14 6.85 6.10
CA LEU A 34 -2.57 6.84 6.35
C LEU A 34 -3.04 5.48 6.87
N PHE A 35 -3.96 5.53 7.83
CA PHE A 35 -4.64 4.37 8.41
C PHE A 35 -6.14 4.42 8.10
N GLY A 36 -6.86 3.33 8.42
CA GLY A 36 -8.30 3.26 8.18
C GLY A 36 -9.11 4.38 8.83
N ARG A 37 -8.63 4.97 9.96
CA ARG A 37 -9.27 6.11 10.61
C ARG A 37 -9.21 7.43 9.80
N ASN A 38 -8.33 7.47 8.81
CA ASN A 38 -8.14 8.64 7.95
C ASN A 38 -8.96 8.56 6.65
N VAL A 39 -9.81 7.53 6.49
CA VAL A 39 -10.48 7.19 5.22
C VAL A 39 -11.99 7.12 5.41
N GLU A 40 -12.72 7.92 4.66
CA GLU A 40 -14.18 7.90 4.55
C GLU A 40 -14.64 7.61 3.11
N SER A 41 -14.08 8.29 2.13
CA SER A 41 -14.37 8.11 0.71
C SER A 41 -13.14 8.47 -0.15
N PRO A 42 -13.10 8.08 -1.44
CA PRO A 42 -12.01 8.47 -2.34
C PRO A 42 -11.85 10.00 -2.44
N GLU A 43 -12.96 10.74 -2.50
CA GLU A 43 -12.96 12.20 -2.59
C GLU A 43 -12.35 12.83 -1.33
N GLN A 44 -12.77 12.35 -0.14
CA GLN A 44 -12.24 12.83 1.13
C GLN A 44 -10.72 12.55 1.25
N VAL A 45 -10.26 11.34 0.87
CA VAL A 45 -8.82 11.02 0.88
C VAL A 45 -8.06 11.93 -0.07
N ARG A 46 -8.61 12.22 -1.24
CA ARG A 46 -8.00 13.15 -2.20
C ARG A 46 -7.88 14.56 -1.62
N GLU A 47 -8.92 15.09 -1.01
CA GLU A 47 -8.89 16.39 -0.33
C GLU A 47 -7.84 16.43 0.79
N LEU A 48 -7.73 15.35 1.57
CA LEU A 48 -6.74 15.23 2.64
C LEU A 48 -5.31 15.24 2.09
N THR A 49 -5.03 14.45 1.05
CA THR A 49 -3.68 14.41 0.44
C THR A 49 -3.32 15.74 -0.23
N ASP A 50 -4.26 16.39 -0.89
CA ASP A 50 -4.06 17.72 -1.49
C ASP A 50 -3.79 18.78 -0.42
N SER A 51 -4.46 18.74 0.73
CA SER A 51 -4.19 19.65 1.86
C SER A 51 -2.80 19.47 2.47
N MET A 52 -2.33 18.21 2.57
CA MET A 52 -0.94 17.93 2.98
C MET A 52 0.07 18.52 2.01
N ARG A 53 -0.14 18.35 0.71
CA ARG A 53 0.75 18.87 -0.33
C ARG A 53 0.73 20.39 -0.42
N ALA A 54 -0.39 21.04 -0.09
CA ALA A 54 -0.47 22.49 0.01
C ALA A 54 0.46 23.04 1.10
N ILE A 55 0.68 22.28 2.18
CA ILE A 55 1.61 22.66 3.26
C ILE A 55 3.05 22.27 2.92
N LYS A 56 3.25 21.06 2.40
CA LYS A 56 4.57 20.50 2.07
C LYS A 56 4.53 19.77 0.72
N PRO A 57 4.83 20.44 -0.39
CA PRO A 57 4.65 19.91 -1.75
C PRO A 57 5.36 18.58 -2.03
N ASN A 58 6.50 18.32 -1.37
CA ASN A 58 7.33 17.13 -1.58
C ASN A 58 7.12 16.06 -0.50
N ILE A 59 6.05 16.13 0.30
CA ILE A 59 5.77 15.12 1.32
C ILE A 59 5.42 13.79 0.66
N LEU A 60 5.99 12.70 1.18
CA LEU A 60 5.62 11.34 0.78
C LEU A 60 4.38 10.89 1.55
N ILE A 61 3.39 10.37 0.85
CA ILE A 61 2.17 9.87 1.46
C ILE A 61 2.06 8.37 1.18
N ALA A 62 1.93 7.57 2.22
CA ALA A 62 1.93 6.11 2.16
C ALA A 62 0.68 5.52 2.81
N VAL A 63 0.41 4.26 2.50
CA VAL A 63 -0.68 3.48 3.09
C VAL A 63 -0.28 2.00 3.16
N ASP A 64 -0.90 1.23 4.06
CA ASP A 64 -0.89 -0.24 4.00
C ASP A 64 -2.12 -0.72 3.22
N GLN A 65 -2.01 -0.83 1.92
CA GLN A 65 -3.02 -1.41 1.02
C GLN A 65 -2.44 -2.68 0.41
N GLU A 66 -2.65 -3.82 1.09
CA GLU A 66 -2.11 -5.12 0.69
C GLU A 66 -3.16 -5.97 -0.02
N GLY A 67 -4.42 -5.86 0.42
CA GLY A 67 -5.54 -6.73 0.13
C GLY A 67 -5.99 -7.51 1.37
N GLY A 68 -7.12 -8.20 1.27
CA GLY A 68 -7.69 -8.95 2.38
C GLY A 68 -7.94 -8.09 3.61
N ARG A 69 -7.48 -8.55 4.79
CA ARG A 69 -7.67 -7.85 6.06
C ARG A 69 -6.81 -6.59 6.21
N VAL A 70 -5.72 -6.48 5.46
CA VAL A 70 -4.84 -5.32 5.47
C VAL A 70 -5.15 -4.45 4.24
N ALA A 71 -6.27 -3.79 4.31
CA ALA A 71 -6.73 -2.78 3.36
C ALA A 71 -7.28 -1.60 4.15
N ARG A 72 -6.74 -0.41 3.94
CA ARG A 72 -7.18 0.82 4.60
C ARG A 72 -8.22 1.56 3.76
N LEU A 73 -8.01 1.53 2.44
CA LEU A 73 -8.94 2.07 1.45
C LEU A 73 -10.01 1.02 1.17
N ARG A 74 -11.25 1.25 1.65
CA ARG A 74 -12.34 0.27 1.56
C ARG A 74 -13.58 0.84 0.87
N ALA A 75 -14.24 1.82 1.48
CA ALA A 75 -15.44 2.43 0.91
C ALA A 75 -15.09 3.19 -0.37
N GLY A 76 -15.75 2.85 -1.48
CA GLY A 76 -15.48 3.43 -2.80
C GLY A 76 -14.27 2.90 -3.56
N PHE A 77 -13.54 1.91 -2.98
CA PHE A 77 -12.40 1.24 -3.59
C PHE A 77 -12.69 -0.23 -3.86
N SER A 78 -11.95 -0.82 -4.80
CA SER A 78 -12.11 -2.23 -5.16
C SER A 78 -11.60 -3.15 -4.05
N PRO A 79 -12.41 -4.14 -3.61
CA PRO A 79 -11.97 -5.10 -2.62
C PRO A 79 -10.98 -6.09 -3.23
N LEU A 80 -9.72 -6.01 -2.85
CA LEU A 80 -8.70 -6.98 -3.25
C LEU A 80 -8.72 -8.19 -2.30
N PRO A 81 -8.54 -9.42 -2.82
CA PRO A 81 -8.41 -10.62 -1.99
C PRO A 81 -7.13 -10.56 -1.15
N ALA A 82 -7.06 -11.38 -0.10
CA ALA A 82 -5.79 -11.69 0.54
C ALA A 82 -4.87 -12.39 -0.47
N MET A 83 -3.58 -12.07 -0.45
CA MET A 83 -2.61 -12.58 -1.45
C MET A 83 -2.48 -14.11 -1.42
N GLY A 84 -2.74 -14.74 -0.27
CA GLY A 84 -2.80 -16.20 -0.15
C GLY A 84 -3.84 -16.85 -1.07
N LYS A 85 -4.91 -16.13 -1.44
CA LYS A 85 -5.89 -16.65 -2.43
C LYS A 85 -5.30 -16.77 -3.84
N LEU A 86 -4.35 -15.92 -4.19
CA LEU A 86 -3.59 -16.07 -5.42
C LEU A 86 -2.64 -17.25 -5.34
N GLY A 87 -2.06 -17.52 -4.16
CA GLY A 87 -1.26 -18.70 -3.90
C GLY A 87 -2.05 -20.00 -4.03
N GLU A 88 -3.25 -20.07 -3.42
CA GLU A 88 -4.16 -21.21 -3.58
C GLU A 88 -4.50 -21.44 -5.06
N LYS A 89 -4.78 -20.38 -5.81
CA LYS A 89 -5.04 -20.47 -7.26
C LYS A 89 -3.82 -20.96 -8.04
N PHE A 90 -2.62 -20.51 -7.64
CA PHE A 90 -1.36 -20.89 -8.29
C PHE A 90 -1.08 -22.39 -8.24
N GLU A 91 -1.50 -23.10 -7.19
CA GLU A 91 -1.34 -24.56 -7.07
C GLU A 91 -2.12 -25.34 -8.15
N HIS A 92 -3.22 -24.78 -8.66
CA HIS A 92 -4.10 -25.45 -9.61
C HIS A 92 -4.03 -24.87 -11.03
N ASP A 93 -3.77 -23.58 -11.15
CA ASP A 93 -3.74 -22.84 -12.42
C ASP A 93 -2.75 -21.67 -12.31
N PRO A 94 -1.44 -21.96 -12.47
CA PRO A 94 -0.39 -20.96 -12.33
C PRO A 94 -0.54 -19.79 -13.30
N ILE A 95 -0.97 -20.05 -14.54
CA ILE A 95 -1.09 -18.99 -15.56
C ILE A 95 -2.12 -17.95 -15.13
N THR A 96 -3.33 -18.38 -14.82
CA THR A 96 -4.39 -17.47 -14.35
C THR A 96 -4.00 -16.78 -13.04
N ALA A 97 -3.30 -17.46 -12.12
CA ALA A 97 -2.87 -16.87 -10.87
C ALA A 97 -1.86 -15.73 -11.08
N LEU A 98 -0.93 -15.87 -12.01
CA LEU A 98 0.04 -14.83 -12.37
C LEU A 98 -0.66 -13.62 -13.01
N ASP A 99 -1.61 -13.85 -13.93
CA ASP A 99 -2.40 -12.78 -14.52
C ASP A 99 -3.24 -12.02 -13.48
N LEU A 100 -3.85 -12.75 -12.54
CA LEU A 100 -4.59 -12.15 -11.43
C LEU A 100 -3.67 -11.35 -10.48
N ALA A 101 -2.46 -11.84 -10.22
CA ALA A 101 -1.48 -11.11 -9.41
C ALA A 101 -1.09 -9.79 -10.08
N TYR A 102 -0.82 -9.82 -11.39
CA TYR A 102 -0.55 -8.62 -12.16
C TYR A 102 -1.72 -7.62 -12.11
N CYS A 103 -2.95 -8.09 -12.37
CA CYS A 103 -4.14 -7.25 -12.34
C CYS A 103 -4.39 -6.66 -10.95
N ALA A 104 -4.20 -7.44 -9.88
CA ALA A 104 -4.36 -6.97 -8.50
C ALA A 104 -3.35 -5.88 -8.16
N GLY A 105 -2.08 -6.03 -8.55
CA GLY A 105 -1.06 -5.02 -8.36
C GLY A 105 -1.34 -3.73 -9.14
N TYR A 106 -1.78 -3.85 -10.39
CA TYR A 106 -2.15 -2.70 -11.23
C TYR A 106 -3.35 -1.94 -10.65
N LEU A 107 -4.42 -2.65 -10.29
CA LEU A 107 -5.64 -2.08 -9.73
C LEU A 107 -5.37 -1.36 -8.41
N MET A 108 -4.70 -2.03 -7.48
CA MET A 108 -4.32 -1.46 -6.19
C MET A 108 -3.54 -0.16 -6.37
N ALA A 109 -2.50 -0.19 -7.20
CA ALA A 109 -1.64 0.96 -7.42
C ALA A 109 -2.39 2.12 -8.10
N SER A 110 -3.25 1.80 -9.09
CA SER A 110 -4.05 2.82 -9.80
C SER A 110 -4.99 3.56 -8.84
N GLU A 111 -5.70 2.83 -7.97
CA GLU A 111 -6.62 3.43 -7.00
C GLU A 111 -5.90 4.24 -5.91
N VAL A 112 -4.77 3.73 -5.40
CA VAL A 112 -3.94 4.43 -4.41
C VAL A 112 -3.40 5.74 -4.96
N LEU A 113 -2.86 5.71 -6.19
CA LEU A 113 -2.35 6.92 -6.86
C LEU A 113 -3.46 7.92 -7.21
N ALA A 114 -4.66 7.44 -7.58
CA ALA A 114 -5.80 8.29 -7.93
C ALA A 114 -6.23 9.23 -6.80
N VAL A 115 -6.03 8.82 -5.54
CA VAL A 115 -6.35 9.62 -4.36
C VAL A 115 -5.14 10.39 -3.80
N GLY A 116 -4.06 10.51 -4.57
CA GLY A 116 -2.90 11.32 -4.21
C GLY A 116 -1.93 10.68 -3.21
N ILE A 117 -2.07 9.38 -2.93
CA ILE A 117 -1.10 8.60 -2.15
C ILE A 117 0.01 8.13 -3.08
N ASP A 118 1.29 8.23 -2.66
CA ASP A 118 2.44 7.93 -3.51
C ASP A 118 2.74 6.44 -3.64
N PHE A 119 2.57 5.68 -2.54
CA PHE A 119 2.85 4.24 -2.56
C PHE A 119 2.13 3.49 -1.44
N SER A 120 1.98 2.18 -1.66
CA SER A 120 1.60 1.22 -0.62
C SER A 120 2.83 0.46 -0.11
N PHE A 121 2.85 0.14 1.19
CA PHE A 121 3.80 -0.83 1.74
C PHE A 121 3.40 -2.24 1.31
N ALA A 122 3.66 -2.55 0.03
CA ALA A 122 3.37 -3.83 -0.63
C ALA A 122 4.42 -4.11 -1.73
N PRO A 123 4.64 -5.39 -2.06
CA PRO A 123 3.99 -6.61 -1.57
C PRO A 123 4.58 -7.17 -0.27
N VAL A 124 3.81 -8.07 0.38
CA VAL A 124 4.31 -8.92 1.47
C VAL A 124 5.05 -10.11 0.86
N LEU A 125 6.33 -10.24 1.19
CA LEU A 125 7.24 -11.29 0.67
C LEU A 125 7.53 -12.39 1.70
N ASP A 126 6.93 -12.29 2.89
CA ASP A 126 7.07 -13.30 3.94
C ASP A 126 6.52 -14.64 3.49
N ILE A 127 7.06 -15.71 4.08
CA ILE A 127 6.57 -17.09 3.87
C ILE A 127 5.31 -17.31 4.74
N ASN A 128 4.25 -17.84 4.15
CA ASN A 128 3.10 -18.32 4.91
C ASN A 128 3.50 -19.58 5.71
N GLY A 129 3.72 -19.41 6.99
CA GLY A 129 4.20 -20.48 7.88
C GLY A 129 3.60 -20.35 9.28
N VAL A 130 4.46 -20.35 10.28
CA VAL A 130 4.06 -20.34 11.70
C VAL A 130 3.51 -19.00 12.19
N SER A 131 3.80 -17.92 11.49
CA SER A 131 3.38 -16.56 11.90
C SER A 131 1.88 -16.35 11.67
N ARG A 132 1.13 -16.20 12.78
CA ARG A 132 -0.30 -15.83 12.73
C ARG A 132 -0.52 -14.36 12.33
N VAL A 133 0.52 -13.54 12.41
CA VAL A 133 0.46 -12.13 12.00
C VAL A 133 0.53 -12.02 10.48
N ILE A 134 1.30 -12.87 9.83
CA ILE A 134 1.41 -12.92 8.36
C ILE A 134 0.22 -13.69 7.79
N GLY A 135 0.11 -14.98 8.04
CA GLY A 135 -0.99 -15.81 7.55
C GLY A 135 -1.24 -15.63 6.06
N ASP A 136 -2.49 -15.39 5.69
CA ASP A 136 -2.98 -15.20 4.31
C ASP A 136 -2.54 -13.89 3.62
N ARG A 137 -1.82 -13.00 4.34
CA ARG A 137 -1.16 -11.84 3.73
C ARG A 137 -0.02 -12.26 2.79
N ALA A 138 0.68 -13.36 3.13
CA ALA A 138 1.69 -13.93 2.25
C ALA A 138 1.05 -14.59 1.02
N PHE A 139 1.74 -14.53 -0.11
CA PHE A 139 1.27 -15.20 -1.32
C PHE A 139 1.24 -16.72 -1.18
N HIS A 140 2.25 -17.33 -0.56
CA HIS A 140 2.37 -18.79 -0.50
C HIS A 140 3.33 -19.24 0.61
N ALA A 141 3.37 -20.57 0.87
CA ALA A 141 4.34 -21.20 1.76
C ALA A 141 5.69 -21.50 1.06
N HIS A 142 5.72 -21.55 -0.26
CA HIS A 142 6.92 -21.89 -1.02
C HIS A 142 7.55 -20.67 -1.70
N PRO A 143 8.87 -20.41 -1.50
CA PRO A 143 9.55 -19.23 -2.04
C PRO A 143 9.43 -19.06 -3.56
N ILE A 144 9.42 -20.16 -4.34
CA ILE A 144 9.29 -20.11 -5.79
C ILE A 144 7.95 -19.50 -6.20
N ALA A 145 6.85 -19.92 -5.56
CA ALA A 145 5.51 -19.38 -5.84
C ALA A 145 5.42 -17.90 -5.39
N ILE A 146 5.99 -17.56 -4.21
CA ILE A 146 6.06 -16.17 -3.73
C ILE A 146 6.79 -15.31 -4.76
N THR A 147 7.95 -15.75 -5.23
CA THR A 147 8.76 -15.01 -6.22
C THR A 147 7.96 -14.77 -7.51
N ALA A 148 7.31 -15.81 -8.05
CA ALA A 148 6.56 -15.70 -9.28
C ALA A 148 5.36 -14.74 -9.15
N LEU A 149 4.52 -14.94 -8.13
CA LEU A 149 3.33 -14.13 -7.90
C LEU A 149 3.66 -12.68 -7.54
N SER A 150 4.64 -12.47 -6.65
CA SER A 150 5.04 -11.11 -6.25
C SER A 150 5.70 -10.35 -7.39
N ALA A 151 6.45 -11.02 -8.28
CA ALA A 151 7.03 -10.39 -9.45
C ALA A 151 5.95 -9.83 -10.38
N GLU A 152 4.89 -10.58 -10.63
CA GLU A 152 3.76 -10.13 -11.44
C GLU A 152 2.96 -9.00 -10.76
N PHE A 153 2.71 -9.13 -9.46
CA PHE A 153 2.08 -8.07 -8.67
C PHE A 153 2.87 -6.76 -8.75
N MET A 154 4.20 -6.83 -8.53
CA MET A 154 5.08 -5.66 -8.66
C MET A 154 5.15 -5.12 -10.09
N ARG A 155 5.05 -5.98 -11.11
CA ARG A 155 4.98 -5.55 -12.51
C ARG A 155 3.71 -4.73 -12.76
N GLY A 156 2.57 -5.18 -12.21
CA GLY A 156 1.31 -4.42 -12.26
C GLY A 156 1.43 -3.05 -11.56
N MET A 157 1.98 -3.01 -10.34
CA MET A 157 2.21 -1.75 -9.61
C MET A 157 3.06 -0.77 -10.43
N LYS A 158 4.16 -1.25 -11.00
CA LYS A 158 5.06 -0.43 -11.82
C LYS A 158 4.40 0.11 -13.08
N LEU A 159 3.54 -0.69 -13.75
CA LEU A 159 2.81 -0.24 -14.93
C LEU A 159 1.84 0.91 -14.58
N ALA A 160 1.22 0.87 -13.40
CA ALA A 160 0.39 1.98 -12.89
C ALA A 160 1.21 3.22 -12.50
N GLY A 161 2.54 3.11 -12.40
CA GLY A 161 3.44 4.22 -12.02
C GLY A 161 3.85 4.23 -10.55
N MET A 162 3.53 3.19 -9.76
CA MET A 162 3.85 3.09 -8.34
C MET A 162 5.17 2.35 -8.09
N ALA A 163 6.00 2.88 -7.20
CA ALA A 163 7.14 2.16 -6.64
C ALA A 163 6.67 1.04 -5.70
N THR A 164 7.50 0.01 -5.54
CA THR A 164 7.19 -1.17 -4.73
C THR A 164 7.99 -1.20 -3.44
N THR A 165 7.40 -1.68 -2.35
CA THR A 165 8.05 -1.84 -1.05
C THR A 165 7.86 -3.27 -0.55
N GLY A 166 8.84 -4.12 -0.87
CA GLY A 166 8.82 -5.51 -0.37
C GLY A 166 9.05 -5.56 1.14
N LYS A 167 8.23 -6.33 1.86
CA LYS A 167 8.28 -6.46 3.33
C LYS A 167 7.98 -7.90 3.76
N HIS A 168 8.44 -8.36 4.94
CA HIS A 168 9.19 -7.61 5.94
C HIS A 168 10.61 -8.18 6.01
N PHE A 169 11.61 -7.33 5.93
CA PHE A 169 12.99 -7.78 6.10
C PHE A 169 13.37 -7.71 7.60
N PRO A 170 14.03 -8.75 8.17
CA PRO A 170 14.56 -9.98 7.52
C PRO A 170 13.52 -11.07 7.24
N GLY A 171 12.22 -10.91 7.55
CA GLY A 171 11.10 -11.77 7.18
C GLY A 171 10.92 -13.02 8.04
#